data_df973fd3da00ab629bdf874ea623dcbc
#
_entry.id   df973fd3da00ab629bdf874ea623dcbc
#
_cell.length_a   1.000
_cell.length_b   1.000
_cell.length_c   1.000
_cell.angle_alpha   90.00
_cell.angle_beta   90.00
_cell.angle_gamma   90.00
#
_symmetry.space_group_name_H-M   'P 1'
#
loop_
_entity.id
_entity.type
_entity.pdbx_description
1 polymer ?
#
loop_
_entity_poly.entity_id
_entity_poly.type
_entity_poly.pdbx_seq_one_letter_code
_entity_poly.pdbx_strand_id
1 'polypeptide(L)'
;VDDNEIIEVALVENLQRKDLTAFEEAEALFSLAVKCDYTHEDMARRLGKSRTSVTESISLNSMPEEVKNLCRLADIHSKSVLLQIVRLGDPQKMIEMIEKITRDGGVTREAVRKETAKPKPGRPKAYVFSYRAPTKAFKLQLKFNKSRVDRDEVITALENIIAELRSQ
;
A
#
# COMPACT_ATOMS: atom_id res chain seq x y z
N VAL A 1 41.43 -2.60 -11.11
CA VAL A 1 39.97 -2.80 -11.00
C VAL A 1 39.77 -3.46 -9.67
N ASP A 2 39.06 -2.80 -8.77
CA ASP A 2 38.75 -3.30 -7.42
C ASP A 2 37.76 -4.46 -7.55
N ASP A 3 37.87 -5.49 -6.72
CA ASP A 3 36.95 -6.64 -6.72
C ASP A 3 35.50 -6.20 -6.54
N ASN A 4 35.26 -5.09 -5.84
CA ASN A 4 33.93 -4.48 -5.66
C ASN A 4 33.37 -3.89 -6.97
N GLU A 5 34.21 -3.30 -7.80
CA GLU A 5 33.76 -2.76 -9.11
C GLU A 5 33.35 -3.89 -10.07
N ILE A 6 34.06 -5.02 -10.03
CA ILE A 6 33.71 -6.20 -10.85
C ILE A 6 32.37 -6.77 -10.40
N ILE A 7 32.16 -6.91 -9.10
CA ILE A 7 30.90 -7.41 -8.53
C ILE A 7 29.76 -6.46 -8.87
N GLU A 8 29.96 -5.15 -8.76
CA GLU A 8 28.98 -4.14 -9.10
C GLU A 8 28.53 -4.24 -10.57
N VAL A 9 29.48 -4.25 -11.49
CA VAL A 9 29.18 -4.36 -12.92
C VAL A 9 28.38 -5.61 -13.24
N ALA A 10 28.80 -6.76 -12.67
CA ALA A 10 28.13 -8.03 -12.87
C ALA A 10 26.69 -8.03 -12.30
N LEU A 11 26.47 -7.43 -11.11
CA LEU A 11 25.13 -7.32 -10.53
C LEU A 11 24.22 -6.37 -11.32
N VAL A 12 24.75 -5.23 -11.77
CA VAL A 12 23.99 -4.26 -12.59
C VAL A 12 23.62 -4.88 -13.93
N GLU A 13 24.56 -5.58 -14.61
CA GLU A 13 24.30 -6.29 -15.85
C GLU A 13 23.20 -7.34 -15.67
N ASN A 14 23.30 -8.14 -14.60
CA ASN A 14 22.29 -9.15 -14.28
C ASN A 14 20.90 -8.51 -14.04
N LEU A 15 20.84 -7.36 -13.34
CA LEU A 15 19.59 -6.63 -13.10
C LEU A 15 18.95 -6.01 -14.36
N GLN A 16 19.71 -5.87 -15.44
CA GLN A 16 19.21 -5.38 -16.74
C GLN A 16 18.59 -6.50 -17.60
N ARG A 17 18.71 -7.76 -17.18
CA ARG A 17 18.06 -8.88 -17.87
C ARG A 17 16.54 -8.77 -17.76
N LYS A 18 15.87 -9.12 -18.86
CA LYS A 18 14.40 -9.01 -18.97
C LYS A 18 13.66 -10.22 -18.40
N ASP A 19 14.37 -11.29 -18.11
CA ASP A 19 13.86 -12.60 -17.70
C ASP A 19 13.98 -12.87 -16.19
N LEU A 20 14.41 -11.88 -15.41
CA LEU A 20 14.53 -12.01 -13.96
C LEU A 20 13.17 -12.21 -13.28
N THR A 21 13.11 -13.20 -12.42
CA THR A 21 11.99 -13.35 -11.48
C THR A 21 12.01 -12.24 -10.44
N ALA A 22 10.86 -11.98 -9.80
CA ALA A 22 10.77 -10.97 -8.76
C ALA A 22 11.69 -11.27 -7.55
N PHE A 23 11.94 -12.54 -7.26
CA PHE A 23 12.86 -12.95 -6.18
C PHE A 23 14.32 -12.74 -6.56
N GLU A 24 14.72 -13.07 -7.79
CA GLU A 24 16.08 -12.82 -8.28
C GLU A 24 16.39 -11.32 -8.34
N GLU A 25 15.43 -10.50 -8.79
CA GLU A 25 15.56 -9.05 -8.77
C GLU A 25 15.76 -8.54 -7.32
N ALA A 26 14.98 -9.07 -6.36
CA ALA A 26 15.08 -8.70 -4.96
C ALA A 26 16.44 -9.04 -4.36
N GLU A 27 16.96 -10.24 -4.65
CA GLU A 27 18.25 -10.72 -4.15
C GLU A 27 19.42 -9.93 -4.74
N ALA A 28 19.38 -9.64 -6.04
CA ALA A 28 20.42 -8.85 -6.69
C ALA A 28 20.45 -7.40 -6.18
N LEU A 29 19.30 -6.77 -5.96
CA LEU A 29 19.21 -5.44 -5.35
C LEU A 29 19.69 -5.41 -3.90
N PHE A 30 19.35 -6.44 -3.13
CA PHE A 30 19.85 -6.57 -1.76
C PHE A 30 21.38 -6.77 -1.73
N SER A 31 21.92 -7.57 -2.66
CA SER A 31 23.37 -7.76 -2.78
C SER A 31 24.09 -6.47 -3.12
N LEU A 32 23.54 -5.62 -4.00
CA LEU A 32 24.09 -4.29 -4.30
C LEU A 32 24.09 -3.39 -3.03
N ALA A 33 22.99 -3.40 -2.26
CA ALA A 33 22.93 -2.62 -1.03
C ALA A 33 23.99 -3.03 -0.02
N VAL A 34 24.22 -4.35 0.16
CA VAL A 34 25.11 -4.87 1.19
C VAL A 34 26.57 -4.87 0.75
N LYS A 35 26.86 -5.25 -0.51
CA LYS A 35 28.24 -5.42 -0.99
C LYS A 35 28.86 -4.15 -1.54
N CYS A 36 28.04 -3.28 -2.11
CA CYS A 36 28.49 -2.05 -2.76
C CYS A 36 28.03 -0.78 -2.01
N ASP A 37 27.41 -0.92 -0.84
CA ASP A 37 26.94 0.17 0.03
C ASP A 37 26.00 1.17 -0.69
N TYR A 38 25.22 0.67 -1.66
CA TYR A 38 24.27 1.48 -2.39
C TYR A 38 23.01 1.77 -1.59
N THR A 39 22.61 3.04 -1.55
CA THR A 39 21.29 3.43 -1.07
C THR A 39 20.21 3.06 -2.08
N HIS A 40 18.96 2.94 -1.64
CA HIS A 40 17.82 2.72 -2.54
C HIS A 40 17.69 3.82 -3.60
N GLU A 41 18.14 5.05 -3.28
CA GLU A 41 18.15 6.18 -4.21
C GLU A 41 19.20 6.01 -5.30
N ASP A 42 20.41 5.57 -4.93
CA ASP A 42 21.50 5.34 -5.89
C ASP A 42 21.14 4.21 -6.86
N MET A 43 20.58 3.12 -6.33
CA MET A 43 20.07 2.02 -7.15
C MET A 43 18.96 2.47 -8.09
N ALA A 44 18.02 3.28 -7.60
CA ALA A 44 16.92 3.80 -8.40
C ALA A 44 17.45 4.64 -9.60
N ARG A 45 18.39 5.54 -9.31
CA ARG A 45 19.02 6.39 -10.32
C ARG A 45 19.80 5.56 -11.37
N ARG A 46 20.59 4.60 -10.92
CA ARG A 46 21.45 3.79 -11.79
C ARG A 46 20.67 2.82 -12.67
N LEU A 47 19.58 2.29 -12.16
CA LEU A 47 18.73 1.32 -12.87
C LEU A 47 17.56 1.97 -13.63
N GLY A 48 17.39 3.29 -13.57
CA GLY A 48 16.27 3.99 -14.20
C GLY A 48 14.91 3.61 -13.59
N LYS A 49 14.89 3.20 -12.31
CA LYS A 49 13.68 2.79 -11.58
C LYS A 49 13.29 3.85 -10.55
N SER A 50 12.06 3.83 -10.06
CA SER A 50 11.68 4.66 -8.91
C SER A 50 12.24 4.07 -7.61
N ARG A 51 12.59 4.93 -6.64
CA ARG A 51 13.03 4.52 -5.30
C ARG A 51 12.00 3.59 -4.63
N THR A 52 10.72 3.87 -4.81
CA THR A 52 9.63 3.03 -4.29
C THR A 52 9.69 1.63 -4.88
N SER A 53 9.91 1.50 -6.20
CA SER A 53 10.02 0.20 -6.88
C SER A 53 11.21 -0.61 -6.35
N VAL A 54 12.36 0.04 -6.11
CA VAL A 54 13.54 -0.60 -5.51
C VAL A 54 13.25 -1.09 -4.09
N THR A 55 12.67 -0.21 -3.26
CA THR A 55 12.30 -0.56 -1.87
C THR A 55 11.32 -1.72 -1.81
N GLU A 56 10.30 -1.73 -2.69
CA GLU A 56 9.34 -2.82 -2.79
C GLU A 56 9.99 -4.13 -3.24
N SER A 57 10.88 -4.10 -4.24
CA SER A 57 11.60 -5.32 -4.65
C SER A 57 12.43 -5.89 -3.50
N ILE A 58 13.23 -5.05 -2.84
CA ILE A 58 14.08 -5.48 -1.72
C ILE A 58 13.24 -6.07 -0.58
N SER A 59 12.04 -5.55 -0.34
CA SER A 59 11.15 -6.05 0.73
C SER A 59 10.75 -7.52 0.54
N LEU A 60 10.80 -8.07 -0.66
CA LEU A 60 10.54 -9.49 -0.91
C LEU A 60 11.57 -10.41 -0.23
N ASN A 61 12.76 -9.91 0.07
CA ASN A 61 13.77 -10.69 0.80
C ASN A 61 13.39 -10.98 2.24
N SER A 62 12.49 -10.20 2.84
CA SER A 62 11.97 -10.46 4.19
C SER A 62 11.02 -11.66 4.25
N MET A 63 10.60 -12.19 3.10
CA MET A 63 9.76 -13.37 3.03
C MET A 63 10.57 -14.61 3.42
N PRO A 64 10.10 -15.46 4.35
CA PRO A 64 10.76 -16.72 4.70
C PRO A 64 10.94 -17.63 3.49
N GLU A 65 12.01 -18.41 3.46
CA GLU A 65 12.32 -19.26 2.30
C GLU A 65 11.25 -20.33 2.05
N GLU A 66 10.62 -20.82 3.11
CA GLU A 66 9.48 -21.72 3.03
C GLU A 66 8.31 -21.09 2.23
N VAL A 67 8.01 -19.83 2.54
CA VAL A 67 6.95 -19.08 1.84
C VAL A 67 7.31 -18.80 0.38
N LYS A 68 8.58 -18.47 0.10
CA LYS A 68 9.07 -18.28 -1.28
C LYS A 68 8.92 -19.57 -2.09
N ASN A 69 9.24 -20.71 -1.49
CA ASN A 69 9.09 -22.02 -2.13
C ASN A 69 7.62 -22.35 -2.40
N LEU A 70 6.71 -22.07 -1.47
CA LEU A 70 5.28 -22.21 -1.70
C LEU A 70 4.78 -21.30 -2.83
N CYS A 71 5.25 -20.07 -2.93
CA CYS A 71 4.93 -19.19 -4.05
C CYS A 71 5.39 -19.78 -5.39
N ARG A 72 6.61 -20.34 -5.45
CA ARG A 72 7.13 -21.00 -6.65
C ARG A 72 6.30 -22.24 -7.05
N LEU A 73 5.93 -23.08 -6.09
CA LEU A 73 5.09 -24.26 -6.30
C LEU A 73 3.67 -23.90 -6.74
N ALA A 74 3.13 -22.79 -6.27
CA ALA A 74 1.82 -22.27 -6.62
C ALA A 74 1.81 -21.42 -7.91
N ASP A 75 2.93 -21.35 -8.63
CA ASP A 75 3.10 -20.55 -9.87
C ASP A 75 2.80 -19.04 -9.66
N ILE A 76 3.09 -18.53 -8.47
CA ILE A 76 2.88 -17.12 -8.12
C ILE A 76 4.12 -16.32 -8.47
N HIS A 77 4.19 -15.75 -9.68
CA HIS A 77 5.32 -14.97 -10.18
C HIS A 77 5.06 -13.46 -10.21
N SER A 78 3.79 -13.05 -10.10
CA SER A 78 3.42 -11.63 -10.19
C SER A 78 3.98 -10.84 -9.00
N LYS A 79 4.91 -9.90 -9.27
CA LYS A 79 5.51 -9.02 -8.26
C LYS A 79 4.43 -8.31 -7.40
N SER A 80 3.34 -7.88 -8.02
CA SER A 80 2.26 -7.20 -7.30
C SER A 80 1.53 -8.11 -6.31
N VAL A 81 1.43 -9.41 -6.58
CA VAL A 81 0.85 -10.41 -5.68
C VAL A 81 1.81 -10.74 -4.56
N LEU A 82 3.09 -10.97 -4.88
CA LEU A 82 4.14 -11.24 -3.91
C LEU A 82 4.27 -10.10 -2.89
N LEU A 83 4.18 -8.84 -3.36
CA LEU A 83 4.17 -7.67 -2.48
C LEU A 83 2.96 -7.62 -1.54
N GLN A 84 1.80 -8.12 -1.96
CA GLN A 84 0.64 -8.23 -1.09
C GLN A 84 0.88 -9.29 0.01
N ILE A 85 1.45 -10.43 -0.36
CA ILE A 85 1.76 -11.51 0.56
C ILE A 85 2.80 -11.05 1.60
N VAL A 86 3.91 -10.45 1.19
CA VAL A 86 4.96 -10.01 2.12
C VAL A 86 4.47 -8.93 3.10
N ARG A 87 3.51 -8.09 2.69
CA ARG A 87 2.91 -7.06 3.54
C ARG A 87 2.08 -7.60 4.70
N LEU A 88 1.72 -8.89 4.70
CA LEU A 88 1.05 -9.53 5.83
C LEU A 88 1.95 -9.61 7.08
N GLY A 89 3.28 -9.65 6.88
CA GLY A 89 4.27 -9.61 7.95
C GLY A 89 4.36 -10.87 8.83
N ASP A 90 3.40 -11.78 8.73
CA ASP A 90 3.27 -13.01 9.50
C ASP A 90 3.38 -14.22 8.56
N PRO A 91 4.37 -15.12 8.75
CA PRO A 91 4.56 -16.28 7.88
C PRO A 91 3.31 -17.17 7.77
N GLN A 92 2.59 -17.38 8.87
CA GLN A 92 1.40 -18.22 8.87
C GLN A 92 0.28 -17.62 7.99
N LYS A 93 0.08 -16.32 8.09
CA LYS A 93 -0.90 -15.60 7.24
C LYS A 93 -0.49 -15.58 5.77
N MET A 94 0.83 -15.56 5.50
CA MET A 94 1.33 -15.67 4.12
C MET A 94 1.00 -17.03 3.53
N ILE A 95 1.21 -18.12 4.29
CA ILE A 95 0.89 -19.50 3.86
C ILE A 95 -0.62 -19.64 3.61
N GLU A 96 -1.45 -19.23 4.57
CA GLU A 96 -2.92 -19.27 4.43
C GLU A 96 -3.40 -18.50 3.19
N MET A 97 -2.79 -17.36 2.89
CA MET A 97 -3.09 -16.58 1.71
C MET A 97 -2.73 -17.32 0.42
N ILE A 98 -1.55 -17.94 0.37
CA ILE A 98 -1.10 -18.72 -0.79
C ILE A 98 -2.04 -19.92 -1.03
N GLU A 99 -2.39 -20.65 0.02
CA GLU A 99 -3.33 -21.79 -0.06
C GLU A 99 -4.70 -21.34 -0.57
N LYS A 100 -5.19 -20.19 -0.11
CA LYS A 100 -6.47 -19.64 -0.55
C LYS A 100 -6.43 -19.26 -2.03
N ILE A 101 -5.37 -18.57 -2.47
CA ILE A 101 -5.18 -18.21 -3.88
C ILE A 101 -5.17 -19.47 -4.76
N THR A 102 -4.49 -20.52 -4.30
CA THR A 102 -4.37 -21.79 -5.03
C THR A 102 -5.71 -22.52 -5.11
N ARG A 103 -6.49 -22.50 -4.02
CA ARG A 103 -7.81 -23.16 -3.96
C ARG A 103 -8.85 -22.47 -4.84
N ASP A 104 -8.85 -21.15 -4.89
CA ASP A 104 -9.81 -20.33 -5.64
C ASP A 104 -9.53 -20.31 -7.16
N GLY A 105 -8.50 -21.05 -7.61
CA GLY A 105 -8.22 -21.30 -9.04
C GLY A 105 -7.75 -20.09 -9.83
N GLY A 106 -7.28 -19.03 -9.18
CA GLY A 106 -6.77 -17.88 -9.91
C GLY A 106 -6.00 -16.86 -9.08
N VAL A 107 -4.77 -16.63 -9.49
CA VAL A 107 -3.91 -15.56 -8.96
C VAL A 107 -4.34 -14.22 -9.55
N THR A 108 -5.50 -13.68 -9.16
CA THR A 108 -5.88 -12.34 -9.59
C THR A 108 -5.47 -11.34 -8.53
N ARG A 109 -4.81 -10.26 -8.98
CA ARG A 109 -4.43 -9.11 -8.14
C ARG A 109 -5.61 -8.58 -7.31
N GLU A 110 -6.83 -8.67 -7.84
CA GLU A 110 -8.03 -8.19 -7.17
C GLU A 110 -8.49 -9.10 -6.04
N ALA A 111 -8.38 -10.41 -6.19
CA ALA A 111 -8.70 -11.37 -5.14
C ALA A 111 -7.78 -11.16 -3.93
N VAL A 112 -6.46 -11.10 -4.17
CA VAL A 112 -5.47 -10.85 -3.11
C VAL A 112 -5.63 -9.49 -2.48
N ARG A 113 -5.94 -8.45 -3.27
CA ARG A 113 -6.18 -7.09 -2.76
C ARG A 113 -7.41 -7.00 -1.86
N LYS A 114 -8.47 -7.74 -2.14
CA LYS A 114 -9.67 -7.78 -1.27
C LYS A 114 -9.36 -8.37 0.10
N GLU A 115 -8.52 -9.40 0.13
CA GLU A 115 -8.14 -10.09 1.37
C GLU A 115 -7.14 -9.29 2.21
N THR A 116 -6.15 -8.66 1.56
CA THR A 116 -5.11 -7.88 2.24
C THR A 116 -5.51 -6.44 2.51
N ALA A 117 -6.65 -5.98 1.97
CA ALA A 117 -7.16 -4.64 2.23
C ALA A 117 -7.50 -4.50 3.72
N LYS A 118 -6.54 -4.02 4.52
CA LYS A 118 -6.88 -3.43 5.81
C LYS A 118 -7.99 -2.42 5.56
N PRO A 119 -9.09 -2.44 6.35
CA PRO A 119 -10.08 -1.38 6.26
C PRO A 119 -9.30 -0.08 6.42
N LYS A 120 -9.22 0.71 5.36
CA LYS A 120 -8.64 2.06 5.47
C LYS A 120 -9.43 2.70 6.59
N PRO A 121 -8.78 3.23 7.65
CA PRO A 121 -9.50 4.03 8.62
C PRO A 121 -10.19 5.12 7.79
N GLY A 122 -11.51 4.97 7.66
CA GLY A 122 -12.30 5.89 6.85
C GLY A 122 -11.97 7.28 7.39
N ARG A 123 -11.67 8.22 6.52
CA ARG A 123 -11.55 9.64 6.90
C ARG A 123 -12.75 9.90 7.82
N PRO A 124 -12.55 10.38 9.07
CA PRO A 124 -13.65 10.53 10.02
C PRO A 124 -14.79 11.24 9.29
N LYS A 125 -15.94 10.57 9.20
CA LYS A 125 -17.07 11.13 8.48
C LYS A 125 -17.41 12.45 9.12
N ALA A 126 -17.43 13.51 8.34
CA ALA A 126 -17.84 14.83 8.80
C ALA A 126 -19.23 14.73 9.46
N TYR A 127 -19.37 15.33 10.62
CA TYR A 127 -20.67 15.35 11.29
C TYR A 127 -21.66 16.15 10.45
N VAL A 128 -22.86 15.58 10.21
CA VAL A 128 -23.93 16.24 9.45
C VAL A 128 -25.13 16.37 10.37
N PHE A 129 -25.41 17.60 10.81
CA PHE A 129 -26.67 17.91 11.44
C PHE A 129 -27.77 17.99 10.39
N SER A 130 -28.87 17.27 10.58
CA SER A 130 -30.00 17.27 9.65
C SER A 130 -31.29 17.57 10.39
N TYR A 131 -31.96 18.62 9.98
CA TYR A 131 -33.27 19.01 10.49
C TYR A 131 -34.30 19.01 9.37
N ARG A 132 -35.46 18.43 9.63
CA ARG A 132 -36.63 18.48 8.73
C ARG A 132 -37.75 19.23 9.43
N ALA A 133 -38.23 20.30 8.80
CA ALA A 133 -39.34 21.06 9.36
C ALA A 133 -40.60 20.17 9.53
N PRO A 134 -41.34 20.27 10.64
CA PRO A 134 -42.59 19.54 10.86
C PRO A 134 -43.60 19.73 9.76
N THR A 135 -43.66 20.94 9.18
CA THR A 135 -44.50 21.33 8.05
C THR A 135 -44.04 20.72 6.70
N LYS A 136 -42.89 19.99 6.67
CA LYS A 136 -42.25 19.49 5.45
C LYS A 136 -41.86 20.57 4.43
N ALA A 137 -41.92 21.83 4.80
CA ALA A 137 -41.67 22.96 3.90
C ALA A 137 -40.18 23.06 3.49
N PHE A 138 -39.26 22.62 4.37
CA PHE A 138 -37.81 22.63 4.07
C PHE A 138 -37.07 21.56 4.85
N LYS A 139 -35.85 21.28 4.39
CA LYS A 139 -34.86 20.46 5.07
C LYS A 139 -33.55 21.25 5.19
N LEU A 140 -33.01 21.36 6.42
CA LEU A 140 -31.72 21.99 6.66
C LEU A 140 -30.66 20.92 6.89
N GLN A 141 -29.50 21.08 6.28
CA GLN A 141 -28.32 20.24 6.53
C GLN A 141 -27.10 21.13 6.74
N LEU A 142 -26.46 20.96 7.92
CA LEU A 142 -25.19 21.60 8.25
C LEU A 142 -24.10 20.54 8.29
N LYS A 143 -23.10 20.69 7.42
CA LYS A 143 -21.94 19.79 7.38
C LYS A 143 -20.78 20.46 8.10
N PHE A 144 -20.33 19.86 9.19
CA PHE A 144 -19.19 20.32 9.97
C PHE A 144 -17.91 19.63 9.48
N ASN A 145 -16.78 20.35 9.56
CA ASN A 145 -15.46 19.79 9.22
C ASN A 145 -14.87 18.89 10.31
N LYS A 146 -15.62 18.65 11.39
CA LYS A 146 -15.31 17.80 12.53
C LYS A 146 -16.15 16.52 12.49
N SER A 147 -15.66 15.43 13.10
CA SER A 147 -16.40 14.15 13.21
C SER A 147 -17.35 14.09 14.41
N ARG A 148 -17.15 14.96 15.40
CA ARG A 148 -18.02 15.13 16.57
C ARG A 148 -18.30 16.61 16.73
N VAL A 149 -19.55 16.93 17.02
CA VAL A 149 -20.05 18.29 17.22
C VAL A 149 -21.07 18.23 18.35
N ASP A 150 -20.90 19.08 19.34
CA ASP A 150 -21.81 19.18 20.46
C ASP A 150 -23.07 19.98 20.09
N ARG A 151 -24.13 19.85 20.89
CA ARG A 151 -25.39 20.53 20.67
C ARG A 151 -25.19 22.05 20.65
N ASP A 152 -24.36 22.58 21.53
CA ASP A 152 -24.08 24.02 21.66
C ASP A 152 -23.33 24.56 20.44
N GLU A 153 -22.41 23.77 19.85
CA GLU A 153 -21.75 24.14 18.59
C GLU A 153 -22.75 24.21 17.41
N VAL A 154 -23.76 23.35 17.38
CA VAL A 154 -24.82 23.40 16.36
C VAL A 154 -25.68 24.65 16.56
N ILE A 155 -26.03 24.99 17.80
CA ILE A 155 -26.80 26.17 18.15
C ILE A 155 -26.04 27.42 17.73
N THR A 156 -24.78 27.54 18.10
CA THR A 156 -23.91 28.68 17.73
C THR A 156 -23.79 28.83 16.20
N ALA A 157 -23.66 27.74 15.48
CA ALA A 157 -23.62 27.78 14.00
C ALA A 157 -24.93 28.30 13.41
N LEU A 158 -26.09 27.91 13.96
CA LEU A 158 -27.40 28.41 13.54
C LEU A 158 -27.58 29.88 13.88
N GLU A 159 -27.18 30.31 15.07
CA GLU A 159 -27.22 31.72 15.48
C GLU A 159 -26.38 32.61 14.56
N ASN A 160 -25.18 32.17 14.19
CA ASN A 160 -24.34 32.88 13.23
C ASN A 160 -25.02 33.03 11.87
N ILE A 161 -25.65 31.97 11.36
CA ILE A 161 -26.41 32.01 10.09
C ILE A 161 -27.56 33.02 10.20
N ILE A 162 -28.29 33.00 11.32
CA ILE A 162 -29.40 33.94 11.54
C ILE A 162 -28.91 35.38 11.61
N ALA A 163 -27.79 35.63 12.30
CA ALA A 163 -27.17 36.95 12.39
C ALA A 163 -26.75 37.46 11.00
N GLU A 164 -26.15 36.61 10.19
CA GLU A 164 -25.73 36.96 8.83
C GLU A 164 -26.94 37.29 7.91
N LEU A 165 -27.98 36.48 8.00
CA LEU A 165 -29.21 36.73 7.22
C LEU A 165 -29.96 38.02 7.63
N ARG A 166 -29.79 38.46 8.90
CA ARG A 166 -30.38 39.70 9.40
C ARG A 166 -29.56 40.95 9.04
N SER A 167 -28.31 40.76 8.67
CA SER A 167 -27.38 41.83 8.28
C SER A 167 -27.39 42.14 6.77
N GLN A 168 -28.05 41.30 5.97
CA GLN A 168 -28.35 41.54 4.54
C GLN A 168 -29.68 42.28 4.37
#